data_cd1f1f5b02c5e2b9092bd819f703ac4f
#
_entry.id   cd1f1f5b02c5e2b9092bd819f703ac4f
#
_cell.length_a   1.000
_cell.length_b   1.000
_cell.length_c   1.000
_cell.angle_alpha   90.00
_cell.angle_beta   90.00
_cell.angle_gamma   90.00
#
_symmetry.space_group_name_H-M   'P 1'
#
loop_
_entity.id
_entity.type
_entity.pdbx_description
1 polymer ?
#
loop_
_entity_poly.entity_id
_entity_poly.type
_entity_poly.pdbx_seq_one_letter_code
_entity_poly.pdbx_strand_id
1 'polypeptide(L)'
;MNFALILFLLTVATGAIWLLDVMVMKKRRRPDTKEPWWVEYGASFFPVILVVFLLRSFLVEPFKIPSGSMIPTLLVGDFILVNKYTYGIRLPVINKKVLELNIPRRGDVMVFRWPEDPSLDYIKRVVGLPGDKVAWQNKRLFINGIEVAVARQPDYLHPDRLYYSFQYQEKLGNIEHRIILDKDAPAFVTQVMQFPGRDKCIYN
;
A
#
# COMPACT_ATOMS: atom_id res chain seq x y z
N MET A 1 14.85 4.73 5.40
CA MET A 1 15.81 3.71 4.86
C MET A 1 15.01 2.76 3.98
N ASN A 2 15.42 2.55 2.73
CA ASN A 2 14.63 1.75 1.78
C ASN A 2 14.83 0.25 2.07
N PHE A 3 13.90 -0.34 2.82
CA PHE A 3 13.98 -1.76 3.23
C PHE A 3 14.09 -2.71 2.03
N ALA A 4 13.46 -2.38 0.90
CA ALA A 4 13.57 -3.17 -0.32
C ALA A 4 15.00 -3.19 -0.87
N LEU A 5 15.73 -2.08 -0.76
CA LEU A 5 17.14 -2.00 -1.16
C LEU A 5 18.03 -2.88 -0.27
N ILE A 6 17.82 -2.85 1.05
CA ILE A 6 18.56 -3.70 1.99
C ILE A 6 18.35 -5.18 1.66
N LEU A 7 17.10 -5.57 1.48
CA LEU A 7 16.74 -6.95 1.18
C LEU A 7 17.31 -7.39 -0.18
N PHE A 8 17.31 -6.49 -1.17
CA PHE A 8 17.94 -6.73 -2.47
C PHE A 8 19.46 -6.95 -2.34
N LEU A 9 20.16 -6.08 -1.60
CA LEU A 9 21.61 -6.21 -1.39
C LEU A 9 21.95 -7.49 -0.64
N LEU A 10 21.17 -7.87 0.38
CA LEU A 10 21.34 -9.14 1.09
C LEU A 10 21.14 -10.35 0.16
N THR A 11 20.11 -10.29 -0.71
CA THR A 11 19.85 -11.36 -1.69
C THR A 11 21.02 -11.50 -2.66
N VAL A 12 21.55 -10.38 -3.17
CA VAL A 12 22.71 -10.39 -4.08
C VAL A 12 23.95 -10.91 -3.39
N ALA A 13 24.25 -10.46 -2.17
CA ALA A 13 25.43 -10.88 -1.43
C ALA A 13 25.39 -12.38 -1.10
N THR A 14 24.28 -12.86 -0.53
CA THR A 14 24.13 -14.29 -0.18
C THR A 14 24.05 -15.17 -1.43
N GLY A 15 23.41 -14.69 -2.51
CA GLY A 15 23.37 -15.37 -3.80
C GLY A 15 24.74 -15.49 -4.46
N ALA A 16 25.58 -14.46 -4.37
CA ALA A 16 26.96 -14.51 -4.86
C ALA A 16 27.79 -15.54 -4.08
N ILE A 17 27.65 -15.59 -2.76
CA ILE A 17 28.33 -16.60 -1.90
C ILE A 17 27.86 -18.01 -2.31
N TRP A 18 26.55 -18.22 -2.43
CA TRP A 18 25.98 -19.50 -2.84
C TRP A 18 26.49 -19.95 -4.20
N LEU A 19 26.50 -19.03 -5.18
CA LEU A 19 26.95 -19.32 -6.54
C LEU A 19 28.44 -19.68 -6.58
N LEU A 20 29.28 -18.93 -5.85
CA LEU A 20 30.71 -19.20 -5.73
C LEU A 20 30.96 -20.57 -5.06
N ASP A 21 30.19 -20.90 -4.02
CA ASP A 21 30.33 -22.24 -3.39
C ASP A 21 29.97 -23.33 -4.39
N VAL A 22 28.81 -23.27 -5.03
CA VAL A 22 28.35 -24.31 -5.97
C VAL A 22 29.27 -24.47 -7.17
N MET A 23 29.75 -23.37 -7.76
CA MET A 23 30.51 -23.42 -9.01
C MET A 23 32.00 -23.75 -8.79
N VAL A 24 32.59 -23.26 -7.70
CA VAL A 24 34.05 -23.32 -7.47
C VAL A 24 34.42 -24.10 -6.25
N MET A 25 33.91 -23.70 -5.06
CA MET A 25 34.43 -24.20 -3.80
C MET A 25 34.01 -25.64 -3.53
N LYS A 26 32.76 -25.97 -3.76
CA LYS A 26 32.22 -27.33 -3.56
C LYS A 26 32.93 -28.36 -4.46
N LYS A 27 33.29 -27.97 -5.69
CA LYS A 27 34.00 -28.85 -6.63
C LYS A 27 35.48 -29.11 -6.25
N ARG A 28 36.09 -28.15 -5.51
CA ARG A 28 37.50 -28.23 -5.10
C ARG A 28 37.68 -28.75 -3.66
N ARG A 29 36.60 -28.85 -2.90
CA ARG A 29 36.62 -29.23 -1.49
C ARG A 29 36.81 -30.76 -1.35
N ARG A 30 37.71 -31.17 -0.47
CA ARG A 30 37.86 -32.59 -0.08
C ARG A 30 36.69 -33.02 0.82
N PRO A 31 36.23 -34.28 0.76
CA PRO A 31 35.05 -34.75 1.50
C PRO A 31 35.08 -34.47 3.01
N ASP A 32 36.26 -34.48 3.61
CA ASP A 32 36.46 -34.33 5.08
C ASP A 32 36.74 -32.89 5.55
N THR A 33 36.69 -31.88 4.65
CA THR A 33 37.01 -30.51 5.04
C THR A 33 35.73 -29.78 5.47
N LYS A 34 35.70 -29.23 6.69
CA LYS A 34 34.59 -28.42 7.18
C LYS A 34 34.41 -27.15 6.31
N GLU A 35 33.17 -26.79 6.11
CA GLU A 35 32.84 -25.57 5.39
C GLU A 35 33.26 -24.35 6.22
N PRO A 36 33.79 -23.28 5.59
CA PRO A 36 33.97 -22.00 6.25
C PRO A 36 32.60 -21.45 6.71
N TRP A 37 32.53 -20.95 7.93
CA TRP A 37 31.29 -20.48 8.55
C TRP A 37 30.51 -19.45 7.67
N TRP A 38 31.20 -18.57 6.96
CA TRP A 38 30.61 -17.56 6.09
C TRP A 38 29.96 -18.16 4.82
N VAL A 39 30.46 -19.31 4.34
CA VAL A 39 29.86 -20.05 3.23
C VAL A 39 28.66 -20.84 3.74
N GLU A 40 28.81 -21.54 4.86
CA GLU A 40 27.74 -22.30 5.49
C GLU A 40 26.51 -21.44 5.75
N TYR A 41 26.67 -20.30 6.42
CA TYR A 41 25.55 -19.38 6.70
C TYR A 41 25.10 -18.61 5.45
N GLY A 42 26.02 -18.08 4.65
CA GLY A 42 25.70 -17.29 3.46
C GLY A 42 24.93 -18.08 2.41
N ALA A 43 25.38 -19.31 2.11
CA ALA A 43 24.71 -20.17 1.16
C ALA A 43 23.37 -20.74 1.69
N SER A 44 23.32 -21.10 2.99
CA SER A 44 22.10 -21.65 3.60
C SER A 44 20.98 -20.64 3.73
N PHE A 45 21.29 -19.37 4.00
CA PHE A 45 20.27 -18.31 4.12
C PHE A 45 19.80 -17.77 2.77
N PHE A 46 20.55 -17.96 1.68
CA PHE A 46 20.17 -17.45 0.36
C PHE A 46 18.76 -17.85 -0.08
N PRO A 47 18.32 -19.12 -0.04
CA PRO A 47 16.98 -19.48 -0.49
C PRO A 47 15.88 -18.80 0.32
N VAL A 48 16.07 -18.68 1.63
CA VAL A 48 15.08 -18.03 2.52
C VAL A 48 14.99 -16.52 2.21
N ILE A 49 16.15 -15.86 2.11
CA ILE A 49 16.20 -14.42 1.79
C ILE A 49 15.61 -14.16 0.41
N LEU A 50 15.89 -15.01 -0.58
CA LEU A 50 15.34 -14.91 -1.92
C LEU A 50 13.81 -15.02 -1.91
N VAL A 51 13.27 -16.01 -1.21
CA VAL A 51 11.80 -16.19 -1.09
C VAL A 51 11.16 -14.96 -0.44
N VAL A 52 11.72 -14.49 0.68
CA VAL A 52 11.23 -13.30 1.38
C VAL A 52 11.32 -12.07 0.47
N PHE A 53 12.42 -11.91 -0.27
CA PHE A 53 12.60 -10.82 -1.23
C PHE A 53 11.53 -10.86 -2.34
N LEU A 54 11.29 -12.02 -2.94
CA LEU A 54 10.29 -12.18 -3.99
C LEU A 54 8.86 -11.93 -3.48
N LEU A 55 8.50 -12.52 -2.33
CA LEU A 55 7.19 -12.32 -1.71
C LEU A 55 6.92 -10.84 -1.43
N ARG A 56 7.86 -10.17 -0.76
CA ARG A 56 7.71 -8.77 -0.38
C ARG A 56 7.83 -7.79 -1.55
N SER A 57 8.60 -8.14 -2.57
CA SER A 57 8.77 -7.27 -3.75
C SER A 57 7.59 -7.32 -4.69
N PHE A 58 6.96 -8.48 -4.89
CA PHE A 58 5.99 -8.69 -5.95
C PHE A 58 4.59 -9.10 -5.47
N LEU A 59 4.46 -9.72 -4.31
CA LEU A 59 3.18 -10.26 -3.87
C LEU A 59 2.51 -9.40 -2.80
N VAL A 60 3.12 -9.30 -1.62
CA VAL A 60 2.45 -8.69 -0.47
C VAL A 60 3.39 -7.85 0.38
N GLU A 61 2.86 -6.79 0.96
CA GLU A 61 3.59 -5.93 1.89
C GLU A 61 2.74 -5.62 3.12
N PRO A 62 3.26 -5.91 4.34
CA PRO A 62 2.56 -5.54 5.57
C PRO A 62 2.69 -4.04 5.82
N PHE A 63 1.55 -3.40 6.12
CA PHE A 63 1.49 -1.99 6.53
C PHE A 63 0.78 -1.87 7.87
N LYS A 64 1.23 -0.93 8.69
CA LYS A 64 0.54 -0.50 9.90
C LYS A 64 -0.20 0.80 9.60
N ILE A 65 -1.47 0.87 9.96
CA ILE A 65 -2.32 2.05 9.74
C ILE A 65 -1.92 3.19 10.69
N PRO A 66 -1.39 4.31 10.17
CA PRO A 66 -0.92 5.40 11.03
C PRO A 66 -2.00 6.43 11.37
N SER A 67 -3.10 6.48 10.63
CA SER A 67 -4.10 7.55 10.76
C SER A 67 -5.53 7.05 10.68
N GLY A 68 -6.46 7.80 11.28
CA GLY A 68 -7.88 7.46 11.33
C GLY A 68 -8.69 7.82 10.07
N SER A 69 -8.03 8.17 8.95
CA SER A 69 -8.75 8.64 7.74
C SER A 69 -9.59 7.58 7.03
N MET A 70 -9.45 6.32 7.43
CA MET A 70 -10.22 5.18 6.89
C MET A 70 -11.20 4.58 7.92
N ILE A 71 -11.38 5.20 9.07
CA ILE A 71 -12.35 4.79 10.07
C ILE A 71 -13.77 4.92 9.49
N PRO A 72 -14.66 3.93 9.71
CA PRO A 72 -14.53 2.77 10.57
C PRO A 72 -14.01 1.51 9.85
N THR A 73 -13.61 1.61 8.59
CA THR A 73 -13.14 0.46 7.81
C THR A 73 -11.80 -0.08 8.31
N LEU A 74 -10.88 0.83 8.66
CA LEU A 74 -9.55 0.51 9.20
C LEU A 74 -9.29 1.41 10.41
N LEU A 75 -8.83 0.82 11.49
CA LEU A 75 -8.52 1.54 12.73
C LEU A 75 -7.04 1.92 12.79
N VAL A 76 -6.74 2.96 13.55
CA VAL A 76 -5.33 3.34 13.83
C VAL A 76 -4.65 2.20 14.58
N GLY A 77 -3.50 1.77 14.08
CA GLY A 77 -2.73 0.67 14.66
C GLY A 77 -2.98 -0.70 14.02
N ASP A 78 -4.03 -0.86 13.22
CA ASP A 78 -4.29 -2.10 12.49
C ASP A 78 -3.11 -2.46 11.58
N PHE A 79 -2.86 -3.77 11.46
CA PHE A 79 -1.94 -4.32 10.48
C PHE A 79 -2.73 -4.85 9.29
N ILE A 80 -2.38 -4.39 8.09
CA ILE A 80 -2.98 -4.85 6.84
C ILE A 80 -1.92 -5.47 5.94
N LEU A 81 -2.35 -6.36 5.08
CA LEU A 81 -1.50 -6.94 4.04
C LEU A 81 -1.90 -6.35 2.69
N VAL A 82 -1.02 -5.56 2.11
CA VAL A 82 -1.25 -4.89 0.82
C VAL A 82 -0.81 -5.80 -0.30
N ASN A 83 -1.73 -6.01 -1.24
CA ASN A 83 -1.48 -6.78 -2.45
C ASN A 83 -0.79 -5.89 -3.49
N LYS A 84 0.40 -6.28 -3.96
CA LYS A 84 1.24 -5.47 -4.85
C LYS A 84 1.02 -5.74 -6.34
N TYR A 85 0.41 -6.85 -6.69
CA TYR A 85 0.23 -7.26 -8.09
C TYR A 85 -1.11 -6.86 -8.70
N THR A 86 -2.08 -6.41 -7.91
CA THR A 86 -3.46 -6.15 -8.40
C THR A 86 -3.49 -5.17 -9.56
N TYR A 87 -2.72 -4.07 -9.52
CA TYR A 87 -2.70 -3.03 -10.55
C TYR A 87 -1.48 -3.10 -11.47
N GLY A 88 -0.67 -4.14 -11.32
CA GLY A 88 0.51 -4.36 -12.15
C GLY A 88 1.75 -4.71 -11.35
N ILE A 89 2.75 -5.23 -12.06
CA ILE A 89 4.02 -5.63 -11.48
C ILE A 89 5.00 -4.46 -11.58
N ARG A 90 5.61 -4.12 -10.45
CA ARG A 90 6.63 -3.07 -10.34
C ARG A 90 7.97 -3.66 -9.97
N LEU A 91 9.04 -3.12 -10.57
CA LEU A 91 10.39 -3.51 -10.18
C LEU A 91 10.69 -3.03 -8.77
N PRO A 92 11.26 -3.91 -7.92
CA PRO A 92 11.68 -3.50 -6.59
C PRO A 92 12.75 -2.40 -6.68
N VAL A 93 12.93 -1.63 -5.60
CA VAL A 93 13.88 -0.52 -5.47
C VAL A 93 13.54 0.69 -6.34
N ILE A 94 13.48 0.56 -7.68
CA ILE A 94 13.19 1.67 -8.61
C ILE A 94 11.70 1.95 -8.79
N ASN A 95 10.84 1.06 -8.33
CA ASN A 95 9.37 1.16 -8.36
C ASN A 95 8.78 1.45 -9.77
N LYS A 96 9.51 1.11 -10.83
CA LYS A 96 9.04 1.28 -12.20
C LYS A 96 8.05 0.18 -12.56
N LYS A 97 6.86 0.56 -13.05
CA LYS A 97 5.83 -0.37 -13.52
C LYS A 97 6.30 -1.04 -14.83
N VAL A 98 6.31 -2.36 -14.84
CA VAL A 98 6.75 -3.19 -15.99
C VAL A 98 5.56 -3.83 -16.68
N LEU A 99 4.57 -4.25 -15.92
CA LEU A 99 3.39 -4.91 -16.44
C LEU A 99 2.14 -4.28 -15.83
N GLU A 100 1.19 -3.91 -16.68
CA GLU A 100 -0.14 -3.49 -16.27
C GLU A 100 -1.08 -4.70 -16.25
N LEU A 101 -1.80 -4.89 -15.14
CA LEU A 101 -2.75 -6.01 -15.00
C LEU A 101 -4.19 -5.50 -14.93
N ASN A 102 -4.46 -4.58 -14.02
CA ASN A 102 -5.78 -4.01 -13.83
C ASN A 102 -5.69 -2.49 -13.61
N ILE A 103 -6.84 -1.83 -13.76
CA ILE A 103 -7.03 -0.43 -13.41
C ILE A 103 -7.82 -0.32 -12.10
N PRO A 104 -7.56 0.69 -11.27
CA PRO A 104 -8.35 0.94 -10.08
C PRO A 104 -9.83 1.14 -10.40
N ARG A 105 -10.68 0.61 -9.55
CA ARG A 105 -12.14 0.76 -9.65
C ARG A 105 -12.64 1.68 -8.55
N ARG A 106 -13.79 2.31 -8.79
CA ARG A 106 -14.44 3.12 -7.75
C ARG A 106 -14.80 2.25 -6.55
N GLY A 107 -14.42 2.71 -5.36
CA GLY A 107 -14.58 1.98 -4.11
C GLY A 107 -13.36 1.17 -3.66
N ASP A 108 -12.37 0.92 -4.53
CA ASP A 108 -11.14 0.22 -4.15
C ASP A 108 -10.40 0.99 -3.05
N VAL A 109 -9.78 0.25 -2.14
CA VAL A 109 -8.86 0.80 -1.14
C VAL A 109 -7.44 0.63 -1.66
N MET A 110 -6.73 1.74 -1.80
CA MET A 110 -5.37 1.76 -2.36
C MET A 110 -4.37 2.34 -1.38
N VAL A 111 -3.17 1.77 -1.39
CA VAL A 111 -1.97 2.38 -0.80
C VAL A 111 -1.18 3.03 -1.94
N PHE A 112 -0.83 4.29 -1.77
CA PHE A 112 -0.06 5.05 -2.76
C PHE A 112 0.88 6.03 -2.06
N ARG A 113 1.94 6.41 -2.76
CA ARG A 113 2.87 7.43 -2.27
C ARG A 113 2.26 8.81 -2.41
N TRP A 114 2.39 9.62 -1.37
CA TRP A 114 1.90 10.99 -1.43
C TRP A 114 2.69 11.80 -2.45
N PRO A 115 2.03 12.49 -3.42
CA PRO A 115 2.72 13.16 -4.52
C PRO A 115 3.68 14.29 -4.10
N GLU A 116 3.39 14.98 -2.98
CA GLU A 116 4.25 16.06 -2.48
C GLU A 116 5.46 15.54 -1.70
N ASP A 117 5.30 14.40 -1.00
CA ASP A 117 6.38 13.72 -0.29
C ASP A 117 6.30 12.21 -0.53
N PRO A 118 6.98 11.68 -1.55
CA PRO A 118 6.96 10.26 -1.88
C PRO A 118 7.57 9.32 -0.82
N SER A 119 8.08 9.86 0.28
CA SER A 119 8.53 9.07 1.43
C SER A 119 7.37 8.58 2.30
N LEU A 120 6.18 9.21 2.14
CA LEU A 120 4.97 8.90 2.89
C LEU A 120 3.99 8.07 2.06
N ASP A 121 3.55 6.96 2.64
CA ASP A 121 2.51 6.13 2.06
C ASP A 121 1.15 6.50 2.65
N TYR A 122 0.18 6.73 1.77
CA TYR A 122 -1.21 7.00 2.13
C TYR A 122 -2.10 5.83 1.76
N ILE A 123 -3.12 5.61 2.59
CA ILE A 123 -4.18 4.68 2.29
C ILE A 123 -5.50 5.45 2.16
N LYS A 124 -6.17 5.32 1.03
CA LYS A 124 -7.43 6.00 0.72
C LYS A 124 -8.31 5.12 -0.14
N ARG A 125 -9.61 5.47 -0.16
CA ARG A 125 -10.59 4.85 -1.05
C ARG A 125 -10.72 5.65 -2.35
N VAL A 126 -10.73 4.95 -3.48
CA VAL A 126 -10.95 5.54 -4.80
C VAL A 126 -12.41 5.97 -4.91
N VAL A 127 -12.62 7.27 -5.01
CA VAL A 127 -13.95 7.87 -5.14
C VAL A 127 -14.27 8.19 -6.60
N GLY A 128 -13.33 8.85 -7.29
CA GLY A 128 -13.43 9.22 -8.70
C GLY A 128 -12.44 8.45 -9.56
N LEU A 129 -12.80 8.29 -10.82
CA LEU A 129 -11.95 7.70 -11.86
C LEU A 129 -11.51 8.81 -12.84
N PRO A 130 -10.50 8.56 -13.69
CA PRO A 130 -10.11 9.52 -14.72
C PRO A 130 -11.29 9.98 -15.56
N GLY A 131 -11.45 11.31 -15.68
CA GLY A 131 -12.58 11.94 -16.37
C GLY A 131 -13.81 12.25 -15.51
N ASP A 132 -13.88 11.71 -14.28
CA ASP A 132 -14.97 12.06 -13.36
C ASP A 132 -14.84 13.48 -12.81
N LYS A 133 -15.98 14.15 -12.67
CA LYS A 133 -16.11 15.39 -11.89
C LYS A 133 -16.55 15.05 -10.48
N VAL A 134 -15.68 15.25 -9.51
CA VAL A 134 -15.96 14.98 -8.09
C VAL A 134 -16.19 16.30 -7.37
N ALA A 135 -17.31 16.43 -6.65
CA ALA A 135 -17.64 17.60 -5.85
C ALA A 135 -18.04 17.18 -4.43
N TRP A 136 -17.66 18.02 -3.46
CA TRP A 136 -18.06 17.89 -2.06
C TRP A 136 -18.82 19.15 -1.64
N GLN A 137 -20.11 19.02 -1.37
CA GLN A 137 -20.98 20.13 -0.99
C GLN A 137 -21.88 19.73 0.17
N ASN A 138 -21.97 20.57 1.17
CA ASN A 138 -22.84 20.35 2.34
C ASN A 138 -22.67 18.94 2.99
N LYS A 139 -21.44 18.48 3.10
CA LYS A 139 -21.09 17.13 3.60
C LYS A 139 -21.68 16.00 2.75
N ARG A 140 -21.92 16.24 1.47
CA ARG A 140 -22.39 15.27 0.49
C ARG A 140 -21.41 15.16 -0.67
N LEU A 141 -21.22 13.95 -1.13
CA LEU A 141 -20.35 13.64 -2.26
C LEU A 141 -21.18 13.57 -3.54
N PHE A 142 -20.70 14.23 -4.58
CA PHE A 142 -21.29 14.20 -5.92
C PHE A 142 -20.26 13.68 -6.91
N ILE A 143 -20.67 12.79 -7.79
CA ILE A 143 -19.85 12.28 -8.88
C ILE A 143 -20.61 12.50 -10.18
N ASN A 144 -20.02 13.27 -11.09
CA ASN A 144 -20.64 13.68 -12.35
C ASN A 144 -22.02 14.37 -12.17
N GLY A 145 -22.15 15.15 -11.09
CA GLY A 145 -23.39 15.86 -10.75
C GLY A 145 -24.45 15.00 -10.04
N ILE A 146 -24.20 13.71 -9.85
CA ILE A 146 -25.12 12.80 -9.15
C ILE A 146 -24.66 12.66 -7.70
N GLU A 147 -25.58 12.89 -6.75
CA GLU A 147 -25.30 12.66 -5.33
C GLU A 147 -25.09 11.18 -5.05
N VAL A 148 -24.02 10.87 -4.31
CA VAL A 148 -23.75 9.51 -3.87
C VAL A 148 -24.72 9.14 -2.74
N ALA A 149 -25.44 8.03 -2.92
CA ALA A 149 -26.44 7.57 -1.96
C ALA A 149 -25.80 7.22 -0.61
N VAL A 150 -26.37 7.77 0.46
CA VAL A 150 -25.98 7.48 1.84
C VAL A 150 -27.20 7.11 2.68
N ALA A 151 -27.06 6.10 3.53
CA ALA A 151 -28.09 5.70 4.49
C ALA A 151 -27.56 5.89 5.92
N ARG A 152 -28.36 6.55 6.77
CA ARG A 152 -28.01 6.80 8.17
C ARG A 152 -27.86 5.46 8.92
N GLN A 153 -26.80 5.36 9.70
CA GLN A 153 -26.50 4.23 10.59
C GLN A 153 -26.50 4.71 12.05
N PRO A 154 -26.56 3.81 13.04
CA PRO A 154 -26.30 4.17 14.43
C PRO A 154 -24.97 4.90 14.57
N ASP A 155 -24.92 5.87 15.50
CA ASP A 155 -23.72 6.70 15.72
C ASP A 155 -22.52 5.83 16.06
N TYR A 156 -21.37 6.18 15.49
CA TYR A 156 -20.10 5.52 15.75
C TYR A 156 -19.47 6.08 17.03
N LEU A 157 -19.21 5.20 18.00
CA LEU A 157 -18.44 5.55 19.19
C LEU A 157 -16.94 5.39 18.89
N HIS A 158 -16.18 6.48 19.01
CA HIS A 158 -14.72 6.42 18.91
C HIS A 158 -14.11 5.78 20.15
N PRO A 159 -13.44 4.62 20.03
CA PRO A 159 -12.95 3.88 21.21
C PRO A 159 -11.88 4.65 21.99
N ASP A 160 -11.05 5.45 21.29
CA ASP A 160 -9.92 6.16 21.91
C ASP A 160 -10.33 7.44 22.63
N ARG A 161 -11.44 8.06 22.24
CA ARG A 161 -11.85 9.39 22.72
C ARG A 161 -13.24 9.43 23.33
N LEU A 162 -13.96 8.31 23.29
CA LEU A 162 -15.30 8.12 23.87
C LEU A 162 -16.32 9.20 23.44
N TYR A 163 -16.25 9.67 22.19
CA TYR A 163 -17.24 10.56 21.61
C TYR A 163 -17.95 9.90 20.42
N TYR A 164 -19.16 10.39 20.12
CA TYR A 164 -19.98 9.87 19.01
C TYR A 164 -19.90 10.73 17.78
N SER A 165 -19.73 10.10 16.63
CA SER A 165 -19.84 10.72 15.30
C SER A 165 -21.00 10.14 14.50
N PHE A 166 -21.52 10.92 13.57
CA PHE A 166 -22.53 10.42 12.65
C PHE A 166 -21.95 9.39 11.71
N GLN A 167 -22.58 8.23 11.65
CA GLN A 167 -22.18 7.16 10.74
C GLN A 167 -23.20 6.99 9.63
N TYR A 168 -22.71 6.74 8.43
CA TYR A 168 -23.53 6.44 7.25
C TYR A 168 -22.97 5.26 6.49
N GLN A 169 -23.87 4.53 5.84
CA GLN A 169 -23.55 3.58 4.79
C GLN A 169 -23.54 4.35 3.47
N GLU A 170 -22.43 4.39 2.78
CA GLU A 170 -22.25 5.03 1.48
C GLU A 170 -22.14 3.97 0.39
N LYS A 171 -22.75 4.22 -0.77
CA LYS A 171 -22.70 3.31 -1.91
C LYS A 171 -21.95 3.94 -3.08
N LEU A 172 -20.72 3.46 -3.31
CA LEU A 172 -19.89 3.86 -4.45
C LEU A 172 -19.95 2.79 -5.55
N GLY A 173 -20.79 3.02 -6.56
CA GLY A 173 -21.05 2.01 -7.59
C GLY A 173 -21.66 0.75 -6.98
N ASN A 174 -20.95 -0.37 -7.05
CA ASN A 174 -21.40 -1.66 -6.48
C ASN A 174 -20.82 -1.94 -5.08
N ILE A 175 -20.00 -1.03 -4.55
CA ILE A 175 -19.33 -1.21 -3.26
C ILE A 175 -20.05 -0.38 -2.21
N GLU A 176 -20.48 -1.02 -1.14
CA GLU A 176 -21.04 -0.38 0.04
C GLU A 176 -19.98 -0.34 1.14
N HIS A 177 -19.85 0.79 1.80
CA HIS A 177 -18.93 0.95 2.91
C HIS A 177 -19.45 1.99 3.90
N ARG A 178 -18.89 1.97 5.12
CA ARG A 178 -19.27 2.93 6.15
C ARG A 178 -18.37 4.15 6.09
N ILE A 179 -18.96 5.31 6.35
CA ILE A 179 -18.26 6.58 6.51
C ILE A 179 -18.67 7.24 7.82
N ILE A 180 -17.80 8.09 8.35
CA ILE A 180 -18.07 8.89 9.53
C ILE A 180 -18.03 10.37 9.12
N LEU A 181 -19.02 11.12 9.57
CA LEU A 181 -19.06 12.57 9.43
C LEU A 181 -18.95 13.22 10.79
N ASP A 182 -17.95 14.08 10.93
CA ASP A 182 -17.83 14.93 12.10
C ASP A 182 -18.89 16.03 12.05
N LYS A 183 -19.60 16.24 13.16
CA LYS A 183 -20.66 17.25 13.29
C LYS A 183 -20.08 18.65 13.16
N ASP A 184 -18.92 18.88 13.75
CA ASP A 184 -18.30 20.19 13.89
C ASP A 184 -17.36 20.55 12.73
N ALA A 185 -17.04 19.57 11.86
CA ALA A 185 -16.24 19.84 10.67
C ALA A 185 -16.99 20.77 9.68
N PRO A 186 -16.29 21.70 9.02
CA PRO A 186 -16.92 22.60 8.04
C PRO A 186 -17.54 21.80 6.89
N ALA A 187 -18.63 22.33 6.34
CA ALA A 187 -19.35 21.72 5.23
C ALA A 187 -18.65 21.91 3.85
N PHE A 188 -17.57 22.68 3.81
CA PHE A 188 -16.82 23.02 2.61
C PHE A 188 -15.34 22.68 2.78
N VAL A 189 -14.64 22.54 1.65
CA VAL A 189 -13.19 22.32 1.64
C VAL A 189 -12.49 23.64 1.91
N THR A 190 -11.81 23.73 3.04
CA THR A 190 -11.13 24.97 3.49
C THR A 190 -9.80 25.22 2.77
N GLN A 191 -9.16 24.17 2.26
CA GLN A 191 -7.88 24.28 1.58
C GLN A 191 -7.83 23.31 0.40
N VAL A 192 -7.47 23.83 -0.76
CA VAL A 192 -7.20 23.04 -1.97
C VAL A 192 -5.69 22.99 -2.16
N MET A 193 -5.10 21.81 -1.97
CA MET A 193 -3.68 21.61 -2.25
C MET A 193 -3.43 21.58 -3.76
N GLN A 194 -2.43 22.33 -4.19
CA GLN A 194 -1.93 22.29 -5.57
C GLN A 194 -0.60 21.52 -5.57
N PHE A 195 -0.48 20.52 -6.40
CA PHE A 195 0.74 19.74 -6.55
C PHE A 195 1.08 19.55 -8.04
N PRO A 196 2.36 19.37 -8.40
CA PRO A 196 2.76 19.14 -9.78
C PRO A 196 2.04 17.93 -10.38
N GLY A 197 1.46 18.09 -11.57
CA GLY A 197 0.72 17.03 -12.25
C GLY A 197 -0.72 16.82 -11.78
N ARG A 198 -1.27 17.73 -10.97
CA ARG A 198 -2.68 17.72 -10.53
C ARG A 198 -3.68 17.50 -11.66
N ASP A 199 -3.39 18.08 -12.84
CA ASP A 199 -4.26 18.00 -14.02
C ASP A 199 -4.14 16.69 -14.80
N LYS A 200 -3.19 15.83 -14.38
CA LYS A 200 -2.98 14.52 -14.96
C LYS A 200 -3.36 13.48 -13.91
N CYS A 201 -4.35 12.65 -14.19
CA CYS A 201 -4.61 11.46 -13.38
C CYS A 201 -3.44 10.49 -13.56
N ILE A 202 -2.40 10.64 -12.77
CA ILE A 202 -1.23 9.77 -12.79
C ILE A 202 -1.47 8.69 -11.74
N TYR A 203 -1.92 7.54 -12.17
CA TYR A 203 -1.81 6.31 -11.39
C TYR A 203 -0.38 5.80 -11.52
N ASN A 204 0.49 6.14 -10.60
CA ASN A 204 1.84 5.59 -10.54
C ASN A 204 1.87 4.34 -9.70
#